data_3a9857a88c31b40c94e9bacc25b646a9
#
_entry.id   3a9857a88c31b40c94e9bacc25b646a9
#
_cell.length_a   1.000
_cell.length_b   1.000
_cell.length_c   1.000
_cell.angle_alpha   90.00
_cell.angle_beta   90.00
_cell.angle_gamma   90.00
#
_symmetry.space_group_name_H-M   'P 1'
#
loop_
_entity.id
_entity.type
_entity.pdbx_description
1 polymer ?
#
loop_
_entity_poly.entity_id
_entity_poly.type
_entity_poly.pdbx_seq_one_letter_code
_entity_poly.pdbx_strand_id
1 'polypeptide(L)'
;MIDWNTTAAAIYRRKFGALKGVIDVDFTQLEGLIGIEKQKEELIENTRNFLEGKGANHAILWGARGCGKSSLVKAVFTKFYPEGLRLIELKNDELEMIPEIIYEIRDSSFKFIIFCDDLSFEAGDMSYKFLKPVLEGSIEKAPRNVLVYATSNRRHLISELKSDNEGAKVGETELHYSDAVEEKIALSDRFGLWLSFYQGSFTDYLKIVDFYFKDFVGDRAMLHELAKQYAQLRASRSGRTARQFYLSYKDKI
;
A
#
# COMPACT_ATOMS: atom_id res chain seq x y z
N MET A 1 -22.26 -2.63 -13.96
CA MET A 1 -21.17 -1.65 -14.17
C MET A 1 -21.24 -0.61 -13.06
N ILE A 2 -20.12 -0.16 -12.53
CA ILE A 2 -20.06 0.87 -11.46
C ILE A 2 -20.26 2.26 -12.10
N ASP A 3 -21.11 3.08 -11.48
CA ASP A 3 -21.18 4.51 -11.82
C ASP A 3 -20.09 5.27 -11.06
N TRP A 4 -19.00 5.57 -11.75
CA TRP A 4 -17.84 6.27 -11.17
C TRP A 4 -18.06 7.77 -10.91
N ASN A 5 -19.20 8.35 -11.34
CA ASN A 5 -19.57 9.72 -10.97
C ASN A 5 -19.98 9.78 -9.49
N THR A 6 -20.58 8.72 -8.99
CA THR A 6 -21.09 8.64 -7.61
C THR A 6 -20.26 7.73 -6.71
N THR A 7 -19.39 6.88 -7.30
CA THR A 7 -18.56 5.91 -6.56
C THR A 7 -17.12 6.38 -6.49
N ALA A 8 -16.62 6.60 -5.28
CA ALA A 8 -15.25 7.02 -5.04
C ALA A 8 -14.24 5.86 -5.11
N ALA A 9 -14.62 4.71 -4.54
CA ALA A 9 -13.76 3.53 -4.46
C ALA A 9 -14.58 2.25 -4.67
N ALA A 10 -13.92 1.19 -5.14
CA ALA A 10 -14.50 -0.13 -5.29
C ALA A 10 -13.54 -1.21 -4.78
N ILE A 11 -14.10 -2.35 -4.40
CA ILE A 11 -13.36 -3.55 -4.03
C ILE A 11 -13.86 -4.69 -4.92
N TYR A 12 -12.95 -5.51 -5.45
CA TYR A 12 -13.36 -6.74 -6.10
C TYR A 12 -13.93 -7.71 -5.08
N ARG A 13 -15.07 -8.31 -5.38
CA ARG A 13 -15.73 -9.27 -4.51
C ARG A 13 -15.84 -10.60 -5.24
N ARG A 14 -14.91 -11.53 -4.96
CA ARG A 14 -14.85 -12.85 -5.60
C ARG A 14 -16.18 -13.61 -5.55
N LYS A 15 -16.91 -13.52 -4.43
CA LYS A 15 -18.25 -14.14 -4.30
C LYS A 15 -19.25 -13.67 -5.37
N PHE A 16 -19.10 -12.46 -5.87
CA PHE A 16 -20.00 -11.87 -6.88
C PHE A 16 -19.34 -11.81 -8.26
N GLY A 17 -18.06 -12.20 -8.39
CA GLY A 17 -17.31 -12.11 -9.63
C GLY A 17 -17.26 -10.69 -10.24
N ALA A 18 -17.30 -9.65 -9.40
CA ALA A 18 -17.42 -8.29 -9.88
C ALA A 18 -16.88 -7.24 -8.88
N LEU A 19 -16.53 -6.07 -9.40
CA LEU A 19 -16.30 -4.87 -8.60
C LEU A 19 -17.57 -4.43 -7.91
N LYS A 20 -17.46 -4.04 -6.64
CA LYS A 20 -18.54 -3.45 -5.84
C LYS A 20 -18.08 -2.11 -5.27
N GLY A 21 -18.87 -1.09 -5.47
CA GLY A 21 -18.64 0.23 -4.88
C GLY A 21 -18.62 0.16 -3.35
N VAL A 22 -17.69 0.89 -2.75
CA VAL A 22 -17.59 1.06 -1.30
C VAL A 22 -18.55 2.17 -0.88
N ILE A 23 -19.49 1.87 0.01
CA ILE A 23 -20.50 2.83 0.49
C ILE A 23 -19.87 3.80 1.50
N ASP A 24 -19.13 3.27 2.46
CA ASP A 24 -18.46 4.05 3.51
C ASP A 24 -16.93 3.98 3.30
N VAL A 25 -16.41 4.99 2.63
CA VAL A 25 -15.00 5.06 2.24
C VAL A 25 -14.18 5.63 3.39
N ASP A 26 -13.09 4.95 3.75
CA ASP A 26 -12.09 5.42 4.72
C ASP A 26 -11.24 6.55 4.11
N PHE A 27 -11.72 7.79 4.23
CA PHE A 27 -11.02 8.99 3.80
C PHE A 27 -9.94 9.40 4.80
N THR A 28 -8.84 8.64 4.82
CA THR A 28 -7.65 8.93 5.64
C THR A 28 -7.07 10.29 5.28
N GLN A 29 -6.65 11.08 6.28
CA GLN A 29 -6.05 12.40 6.09
C GLN A 29 -4.52 12.33 6.17
N LEU A 30 -3.83 13.18 5.40
CA LEU A 30 -2.35 13.25 5.34
C LEU A 30 -1.71 13.74 6.64
N GLU A 31 -2.42 14.58 7.39
CA GLU A 31 -1.93 15.24 8.62
C GLU A 31 -1.60 14.24 9.72
N GLY A 32 -2.32 13.13 9.80
CA GLY A 32 -2.07 12.06 10.78
C GLY A 32 -0.88 11.15 10.45
N LEU A 33 -0.29 11.30 9.27
CA LEU A 33 0.85 10.51 8.81
C LEU A 33 2.15 11.25 9.11
N ILE A 34 2.71 11.02 10.28
CA ILE A 34 3.88 11.72 10.82
C ILE A 34 5.12 10.84 10.69
N GLY A 35 6.29 11.46 10.37
CA GLY A 35 7.57 10.78 10.24
C GLY A 35 7.78 10.08 8.89
N ILE A 36 6.96 10.39 7.89
CA ILE A 36 7.05 9.87 6.52
C ILE A 36 6.90 11.00 5.47
N GLU A 37 7.42 12.17 5.78
CA GLU A 37 7.24 13.39 4.97
C GLU A 37 7.76 13.20 3.55
N LYS A 38 8.96 12.62 3.39
CA LYS A 38 9.56 12.34 2.08
C LYS A 38 8.67 11.41 1.24
N GLN A 39 8.19 10.32 1.83
CA GLN A 39 7.30 9.37 1.15
C GLN A 39 5.96 10.03 0.75
N LYS A 40 5.44 10.93 1.59
CA LYS A 40 4.24 11.72 1.26
C LYS A 40 4.47 12.61 0.03
N GLU A 41 5.55 13.37 0.04
CA GLU A 41 5.90 14.29 -1.06
C GLU A 41 6.05 13.54 -2.37
N GLU A 42 6.84 12.46 -2.40
CA GLU A 42 7.11 11.68 -3.59
C GLU A 42 5.83 11.01 -4.14
N LEU A 43 4.98 10.43 -3.29
CA LEU A 43 3.75 9.77 -3.76
C LEU A 43 2.70 10.79 -4.22
N ILE A 44 2.60 11.95 -3.55
CA ILE A 44 1.72 13.05 -3.95
C ILE A 44 2.15 13.61 -5.30
N GLU A 45 3.45 13.85 -5.51
CA GLU A 45 3.98 14.34 -6.77
C GLU A 45 3.73 13.36 -7.92
N ASN A 46 4.02 12.07 -7.71
CA ASN A 46 3.75 11.02 -8.68
C ASN A 46 2.27 10.96 -9.07
N THR A 47 1.36 11.05 -8.07
CA THR A 47 -0.09 11.02 -8.32
C THR A 47 -0.58 12.28 -9.03
N ARG A 48 -0.03 13.46 -8.70
CA ARG A 48 -0.35 14.71 -9.40
C ARG A 48 0.07 14.64 -10.85
N ASN A 49 1.30 14.18 -11.14
CA ASN A 49 1.80 14.01 -12.49
C ASN A 49 0.91 13.06 -13.30
N PHE A 50 0.42 12.00 -12.68
CA PHE A 50 -0.55 11.08 -13.31
C PHE A 50 -1.87 11.77 -13.68
N LEU A 51 -2.44 12.56 -12.77
CA LEU A 51 -3.70 13.30 -13.03
C LEU A 51 -3.53 14.33 -14.14
N GLU A 52 -2.41 15.02 -14.17
CA GLU A 52 -2.07 16.02 -15.18
C GLU A 52 -1.68 15.41 -16.55
N GLY A 53 -1.63 14.07 -16.66
CA GLY A 53 -1.21 13.38 -17.89
C GLY A 53 0.28 13.47 -18.19
N LYS A 54 1.09 13.86 -17.20
CA LYS A 54 2.55 13.82 -17.21
C LYS A 54 3.05 12.40 -16.94
N GLY A 55 4.34 12.14 -17.08
CA GLY A 55 4.93 10.84 -16.73
C GLY A 55 4.76 10.51 -15.25
N ALA A 56 4.22 9.33 -14.95
CA ALA A 56 4.06 8.81 -13.60
C ALA A 56 4.36 7.31 -13.57
N ASN A 57 4.79 6.82 -12.42
CA ASN A 57 5.22 5.45 -12.23
C ASN A 57 4.22 4.65 -11.38
N HIS A 58 4.14 3.35 -11.64
CA HIS A 58 3.60 2.41 -10.66
C HIS A 58 4.46 2.48 -9.39
N ALA A 59 3.84 2.37 -8.20
CA ALA A 59 4.55 2.55 -6.95
C ALA A 59 4.48 1.33 -6.05
N ILE A 60 5.61 1.01 -5.40
CA ILE A 60 5.67 0.03 -4.33
C ILE A 60 6.13 0.69 -3.03
N LEU A 61 5.31 0.54 -1.99
CA LEU A 61 5.56 1.00 -0.64
C LEU A 61 5.95 -0.22 0.21
N TRP A 62 7.20 -0.34 0.60
CA TRP A 62 7.68 -1.52 1.30
C TRP A 62 8.30 -1.21 2.67
N GLY A 63 8.30 -2.18 3.58
CA GLY A 63 8.95 -2.04 4.88
C GLY A 63 8.06 -2.45 6.06
N ALA A 64 8.41 -2.01 7.26
CA ALA A 64 7.84 -2.48 8.51
C ALA A 64 6.30 -2.35 8.60
N ARG A 65 5.66 -3.29 9.29
CA ARG A 65 4.21 -3.26 9.52
C ARG A 65 3.81 -2.08 10.40
N GLY A 66 2.66 -1.49 10.08
CA GLY A 66 2.09 -0.40 10.88
C GLY A 66 2.75 0.97 10.67
N CYS A 67 3.70 1.11 9.75
CA CYS A 67 4.44 2.37 9.48
C CYS A 67 3.75 3.29 8.46
N GLY A 68 2.45 3.09 8.17
CA GLY A 68 1.67 4.04 7.40
C GLY A 68 1.59 3.79 5.88
N LYS A 69 2.14 2.68 5.35
CA LYS A 69 2.12 2.37 3.90
C LYS A 69 0.71 2.45 3.29
N SER A 70 -0.19 1.60 3.71
CA SER A 70 -1.57 1.56 3.20
C SER A 70 -2.34 2.84 3.53
N SER A 71 -2.07 3.44 4.71
CA SER A 71 -2.66 4.72 5.09
C SER A 71 -2.21 5.85 4.16
N LEU A 72 -0.96 5.83 3.68
CA LEU A 72 -0.47 6.84 2.73
C LEU A 72 -1.17 6.73 1.38
N VAL A 73 -1.36 5.52 0.85
CA VAL A 73 -2.12 5.32 -0.40
C VAL A 73 -3.54 5.85 -0.26
N LYS A 74 -4.23 5.52 0.85
CA LYS A 74 -5.58 6.02 1.14
C LYS A 74 -5.61 7.54 1.29
N ALA A 75 -4.63 8.14 1.96
CA ALA A 75 -4.58 9.60 2.16
C ALA A 75 -4.30 10.36 0.85
N VAL A 76 -3.46 9.83 -0.02
CA VAL A 76 -3.23 10.38 -1.35
C VAL A 76 -4.49 10.25 -2.20
N PHE A 77 -5.18 9.10 -2.16
CA PHE A 77 -6.49 8.96 -2.79
C PHE A 77 -7.49 10.00 -2.27
N THR A 78 -7.61 10.16 -0.94
CA THR A 78 -8.50 11.16 -0.33
C THR A 78 -8.23 12.57 -0.86
N LYS A 79 -6.95 12.94 -0.94
CA LYS A 79 -6.52 14.25 -1.45
C LYS A 79 -6.96 14.50 -2.89
N PHE A 80 -6.82 13.52 -3.76
CA PHE A 80 -7.04 13.67 -5.20
C PHE A 80 -8.39 13.15 -5.70
N TYR A 81 -9.21 12.57 -4.83
CA TYR A 81 -10.58 12.16 -5.18
C TYR A 81 -11.42 13.29 -5.81
N PRO A 82 -11.40 14.53 -5.27
CA PRO A 82 -12.14 15.65 -5.89
C PRO A 82 -11.63 16.02 -7.28
N GLU A 83 -10.37 15.67 -7.61
CA GLU A 83 -9.75 15.92 -8.92
C GLU A 83 -9.97 14.77 -9.92
N GLY A 84 -10.85 13.82 -9.60
CA GLY A 84 -11.22 12.73 -10.51
C GLY A 84 -10.44 11.42 -10.30
N LEU A 85 -9.68 11.29 -9.20
CA LEU A 85 -9.06 10.02 -8.85
C LEU A 85 -10.08 9.03 -8.29
N ARG A 86 -9.95 7.76 -8.65
CA ARG A 86 -10.74 6.63 -8.14
C ARG A 86 -9.81 5.54 -7.62
N LEU A 87 -10.25 4.77 -6.63
CA LEU A 87 -9.48 3.70 -6.03
C LEU A 87 -10.15 2.35 -6.23
N ILE A 88 -9.42 1.36 -6.68
CA ILE A 88 -9.87 -0.03 -6.78
C ILE A 88 -8.94 -0.90 -5.94
N GLU A 89 -9.45 -1.52 -4.89
CA GLU A 89 -8.68 -2.41 -4.02
C GLU A 89 -8.83 -3.85 -4.49
N LEU A 90 -7.68 -4.53 -4.62
CA LEU A 90 -7.58 -5.95 -4.96
C LEU A 90 -6.70 -6.67 -3.93
N LYS A 91 -7.08 -7.91 -3.61
CA LYS A 91 -6.26 -8.81 -2.81
C LYS A 91 -5.33 -9.63 -3.71
N ASN A 92 -4.31 -10.25 -3.12
CA ASN A 92 -3.35 -11.08 -3.85
C ASN A 92 -4.00 -12.19 -4.68
N ASP A 93 -5.03 -12.84 -4.14
CA ASP A 93 -5.77 -13.91 -4.80
C ASP A 93 -6.77 -13.42 -5.86
N GLU A 94 -6.85 -12.11 -6.09
CA GLU A 94 -7.72 -11.44 -7.05
C GLU A 94 -6.96 -10.78 -8.20
N LEU A 95 -5.63 -10.91 -8.24
CA LEU A 95 -4.78 -10.28 -9.26
C LEU A 95 -5.10 -10.76 -10.69
N GLU A 96 -5.60 -11.99 -10.83
CA GLU A 96 -6.06 -12.55 -12.10
C GLU A 96 -7.17 -11.74 -12.78
N MET A 97 -7.88 -10.91 -12.00
CA MET A 97 -8.97 -10.07 -12.49
C MET A 97 -8.53 -8.69 -13.01
N ILE A 98 -7.25 -8.37 -12.90
CA ILE A 98 -6.73 -7.06 -13.32
C ILE A 98 -6.99 -6.76 -14.79
N PRO A 99 -6.76 -7.68 -15.75
CA PRO A 99 -7.02 -7.42 -17.17
C PRO A 99 -8.49 -7.06 -17.44
N GLU A 100 -9.43 -7.79 -16.86
CA GLU A 100 -10.88 -7.57 -17.01
C GLU A 100 -11.29 -6.23 -16.40
N ILE A 101 -10.77 -5.91 -15.21
CA ILE A 101 -11.03 -4.62 -14.55
C ILE A 101 -10.51 -3.46 -15.40
N ILE A 102 -9.30 -3.59 -15.94
CA ILE A 102 -8.72 -2.58 -16.83
C ILE A 102 -9.59 -2.41 -18.07
N TYR A 103 -10.05 -3.50 -18.66
CA TYR A 103 -10.93 -3.45 -19.83
C TYR A 103 -12.23 -2.67 -19.53
N GLU A 104 -12.81 -2.83 -18.33
CA GLU A 104 -14.02 -2.10 -17.92
C GLU A 104 -13.81 -0.59 -17.73
N ILE A 105 -12.60 -0.17 -17.31
CA ILE A 105 -12.35 1.23 -16.90
C ILE A 105 -11.48 2.01 -17.88
N ARG A 106 -10.89 1.37 -18.90
CA ARG A 106 -9.90 1.98 -19.80
C ARG A 106 -10.42 3.22 -20.55
N ASP A 107 -11.70 3.24 -20.89
CA ASP A 107 -12.33 4.34 -21.64
C ASP A 107 -13.01 5.38 -20.70
N SER A 108 -12.84 5.22 -19.40
CA SER A 108 -13.37 6.15 -18.41
C SER A 108 -12.61 7.48 -18.44
N SER A 109 -13.33 8.59 -18.21
CA SER A 109 -12.73 9.90 -18.02
C SER A 109 -12.00 10.06 -16.68
N PHE A 110 -12.24 9.16 -15.73
CA PHE A 110 -11.57 9.14 -14.43
C PHE A 110 -10.20 8.49 -14.50
N LYS A 111 -9.34 8.84 -13.54
CA LYS A 111 -8.06 8.20 -13.28
C LYS A 111 -8.19 7.19 -12.14
N PHE A 112 -7.54 6.06 -12.25
CA PHE A 112 -7.67 4.95 -11.31
C PHE A 112 -6.33 4.56 -10.71
N ILE A 113 -6.31 4.34 -9.40
CA ILE A 113 -5.27 3.59 -8.74
C ILE A 113 -5.83 2.19 -8.44
N ILE A 114 -5.20 1.16 -8.99
CA ILE A 114 -5.39 -0.22 -8.54
C ILE A 114 -4.48 -0.42 -7.33
N PHE A 115 -5.07 -0.64 -6.19
CA PHE A 115 -4.38 -0.77 -4.92
C PHE A 115 -4.28 -2.24 -4.50
N CYS A 116 -3.04 -2.76 -4.44
CA CYS A 116 -2.73 -4.11 -4.00
C CYS A 116 -2.11 -4.03 -2.60
N ASP A 117 -2.92 -4.21 -1.55
CA ASP A 117 -2.45 -4.14 -0.16
C ASP A 117 -1.81 -5.47 0.28
N ASP A 118 -0.67 -5.37 0.99
CA ASP A 118 0.13 -6.49 1.51
C ASP A 118 0.56 -7.50 0.43
N LEU A 119 0.97 -6.97 -0.74
CA LEU A 119 1.41 -7.76 -1.88
C LEU A 119 2.65 -8.59 -1.51
N SER A 120 2.54 -9.89 -1.67
CA SER A 120 3.63 -10.84 -1.45
C SER A 120 3.37 -12.12 -2.21
N PHE A 121 4.42 -12.76 -2.72
CA PHE A 121 4.33 -14.00 -3.46
C PHE A 121 5.10 -15.10 -2.71
N GLU A 122 4.48 -16.25 -2.55
CA GLU A 122 5.13 -17.43 -2.01
C GLU A 122 5.87 -18.20 -3.12
N ALA A 123 6.68 -19.17 -2.71
CA ALA A 123 7.31 -20.08 -3.65
C ALA A 123 6.23 -20.82 -4.46
N GLY A 124 6.35 -20.80 -5.80
CA GLY A 124 5.37 -21.43 -6.70
C GLY A 124 4.12 -20.59 -7.00
N ASP A 125 3.92 -19.45 -6.33
CA ASP A 125 2.82 -18.55 -6.69
C ASP A 125 3.09 -17.88 -8.03
N MET A 126 2.15 -18.05 -8.98
CA MET A 126 2.23 -17.53 -10.35
C MET A 126 1.33 -16.30 -10.57
N SER A 127 0.61 -15.84 -9.55
CA SER A 127 -0.34 -14.71 -9.67
C SER A 127 0.35 -13.39 -10.04
N TYR A 128 1.65 -13.25 -9.76
CA TYR A 128 2.45 -12.11 -10.19
C TYR A 128 2.43 -11.88 -11.72
N LYS A 129 2.18 -12.94 -12.52
CA LYS A 129 2.15 -12.84 -13.99
C LYS A 129 1.01 -11.95 -14.49
N PHE A 130 -0.07 -11.80 -13.71
CA PHE A 130 -1.18 -10.92 -14.07
C PHE A 130 -0.85 -9.43 -13.90
N LEU A 131 0.19 -9.09 -13.11
CA LEU A 131 0.68 -7.72 -12.99
C LEU A 131 1.57 -7.30 -14.16
N LYS A 132 2.30 -8.25 -14.81
CA LYS A 132 3.24 -7.92 -15.88
C LYS A 132 2.62 -7.08 -17.00
N PRO A 133 1.46 -7.43 -17.60
CA PRO A 133 0.86 -6.66 -18.69
C PRO A 133 0.48 -5.23 -18.29
N VAL A 134 0.17 -5.00 -17.04
CA VAL A 134 -0.21 -3.68 -16.52
C VAL A 134 1.01 -2.81 -16.28
N LEU A 135 2.08 -3.40 -15.75
CA LEU A 135 3.31 -2.68 -15.40
C LEU A 135 4.17 -2.38 -16.62
N GLU A 136 4.18 -3.25 -17.62
CA GLU A 136 5.05 -3.14 -18.82
C GLU A 136 4.28 -2.83 -20.10
N GLY A 137 2.99 -3.14 -20.12
CA GLY A 137 2.24 -3.25 -21.37
C GLY A 137 2.46 -4.61 -22.05
N SER A 138 1.68 -4.85 -23.11
CA SER A 138 1.77 -6.02 -23.98
C SER A 138 1.66 -5.53 -25.43
N ILE A 139 1.13 -6.33 -26.36
CA ILE A 139 0.66 -5.85 -27.67
C ILE A 139 -0.37 -4.74 -27.48
N GLU A 140 -1.14 -4.80 -26.42
CA GLU A 140 -2.05 -3.75 -25.98
C GLU A 140 -1.28 -2.72 -25.14
N LYS A 141 -1.41 -1.45 -25.49
CA LYS A 141 -0.77 -0.38 -24.70
C LYS A 141 -1.33 -0.34 -23.30
N ALA A 142 -0.45 -0.13 -22.31
CA ALA A 142 -0.87 0.14 -20.95
C ALA A 142 -1.88 1.29 -20.91
N PRO A 143 -2.97 1.18 -20.13
CA PRO A 143 -3.99 2.21 -20.07
C PRO A 143 -3.43 3.48 -19.43
N ARG A 144 -3.67 4.64 -20.10
CA ARG A 144 -3.17 5.94 -19.63
C ARG A 144 -3.90 6.48 -18.39
N ASN A 145 -4.95 5.81 -18.00
CA ASN A 145 -5.80 6.21 -16.85
C ASN A 145 -5.69 5.27 -15.65
N VAL A 146 -4.70 4.35 -15.62
CA VAL A 146 -4.52 3.40 -14.52
C VAL A 146 -3.07 3.41 -14.04
N LEU A 147 -2.88 3.50 -12.71
CA LEU A 147 -1.63 3.18 -12.02
C LEU A 147 -1.86 2.05 -11.02
N VAL A 148 -0.82 1.28 -10.76
CA VAL A 148 -0.80 0.28 -9.68
C VAL A 148 0.02 0.82 -8.53
N TYR A 149 -0.59 0.85 -7.34
CA TYR A 149 0.09 1.10 -6.07
C TYR A 149 0.03 -0.15 -5.22
N ALA A 150 1.18 -0.66 -4.82
CA ALA A 150 1.28 -1.85 -4.00
C ALA A 150 1.92 -1.53 -2.66
N THR A 151 1.48 -2.21 -1.59
CA THR A 151 2.23 -2.22 -0.34
C THR A 151 2.81 -3.60 -0.11
N SER A 152 3.98 -3.68 0.53
CA SER A 152 4.59 -4.95 0.92
C SER A 152 5.32 -4.83 2.25
N ASN A 153 5.34 -5.91 3.00
CA ASN A 153 6.18 -6.01 4.19
C ASN A 153 7.60 -6.52 3.85
N ARG A 154 7.86 -6.81 2.58
CA ARG A 154 9.12 -7.34 2.05
C ARG A 154 9.66 -6.42 0.96
N ARG A 155 10.99 -6.32 0.87
CA ARG A 155 11.64 -5.47 -0.13
C ARG A 155 11.42 -5.98 -1.56
N HIS A 156 11.55 -7.27 -1.80
CA HIS A 156 11.53 -7.87 -3.14
C HIS A 156 10.27 -8.70 -3.45
N LEU A 157 9.16 -8.49 -2.73
CA LEU A 157 7.89 -9.21 -2.89
C LEU A 157 7.99 -10.74 -2.69
N ILE A 158 9.15 -11.27 -2.30
CA ILE A 158 9.44 -12.70 -2.16
C ILE A 158 9.66 -13.07 -0.70
N SER A 159 9.30 -14.30 -0.34
CA SER A 159 9.71 -14.93 0.91
C SER A 159 11.20 -15.22 0.87
N GLU A 160 12.00 -14.52 1.69
CA GLU A 160 13.38 -14.94 1.97
C GLU A 160 13.29 -16.27 2.71
N LEU A 161 13.59 -17.37 2.03
CA LEU A 161 13.75 -18.65 2.67
C LEU A 161 15.08 -18.61 3.43
N LYS A 162 15.08 -19.02 4.69
CA LYS A 162 16.29 -19.18 5.51
C LYS A 162 17.29 -20.20 4.93
N SER A 163 16.93 -20.88 3.84
CA SER A 163 17.78 -21.89 3.18
C SER A 163 18.86 -21.33 2.26
N ASP A 164 18.86 -20.03 1.95
CA ASP A 164 19.85 -19.44 1.04
C ASP A 164 21.26 -19.35 1.66
N ASN A 165 21.41 -19.70 2.95
CA ASN A 165 22.70 -19.71 3.66
C ASN A 165 23.26 -21.11 3.97
N GLU A 166 22.60 -22.19 3.60
CA GLU A 166 23.10 -23.54 3.79
C GLU A 166 23.31 -24.24 2.44
N GLY A 167 24.58 -24.26 2.02
CA GLY A 167 25.24 -25.15 1.06
C GLY A 167 24.43 -25.71 -0.12
N ALA A 168 24.59 -25.12 -1.28
CA ALA A 168 24.09 -25.59 -2.56
C ALA A 168 24.27 -27.10 -2.78
N LYS A 169 23.15 -27.83 -2.95
CA LYS A 169 23.11 -29.10 -3.66
C LYS A 169 22.37 -28.89 -4.99
N VAL A 170 23.11 -29.00 -6.07
CA VAL A 170 22.61 -28.79 -7.44
C VAL A 170 21.71 -29.95 -7.85
N GLY A 171 20.45 -29.67 -8.15
CA GLY A 171 19.49 -30.58 -8.76
C GLY A 171 18.58 -29.81 -9.73
N GLU A 172 18.01 -30.47 -10.73
CA GLU A 172 17.16 -29.88 -11.77
C GLU A 172 15.97 -29.06 -11.22
N THR A 173 15.53 -29.35 -10.00
CA THR A 173 14.47 -28.59 -9.29
C THR A 173 14.91 -27.19 -8.83
N GLU A 174 16.22 -26.97 -8.65
CA GLU A 174 16.79 -25.68 -8.22
C GLU A 174 16.86 -24.65 -9.35
N LEU A 175 17.07 -25.10 -10.59
CA LEU A 175 17.07 -24.22 -11.79
C LEU A 175 15.70 -23.54 -11.97
N HIS A 176 14.60 -24.27 -11.88
CA HIS A 176 13.24 -23.72 -11.98
C HIS A 176 12.88 -22.81 -10.79
N TYR A 177 13.47 -23.04 -9.63
CA TYR A 177 13.27 -22.19 -8.46
C TYR A 177 13.98 -20.84 -8.60
N SER A 178 15.23 -20.88 -9.10
CA SER A 178 16.04 -19.68 -9.40
C SER A 178 15.32 -18.78 -10.42
N ASP A 179 14.81 -19.35 -11.51
CA ASP A 179 14.09 -18.60 -12.56
C ASP A 179 12.84 -17.91 -12.03
N ALA A 180 12.06 -18.58 -11.16
CA ALA A 180 10.86 -18.00 -10.56
C ALA A 180 11.20 -16.88 -9.56
N VAL A 181 12.31 -16.97 -8.86
CA VAL A 181 12.81 -15.91 -7.96
C VAL A 181 13.28 -14.71 -8.77
N GLU A 182 14.06 -14.92 -9.83
CA GLU A 182 14.52 -13.87 -10.73
C GLU A 182 13.36 -13.14 -11.40
N GLU A 183 12.33 -13.88 -11.86
CA GLU A 183 11.13 -13.26 -12.44
C GLU A 183 10.36 -12.36 -11.45
N LYS A 184 10.30 -12.74 -10.18
CA LYS A 184 9.62 -11.94 -9.13
C LYS A 184 10.45 -10.72 -8.74
N ILE A 185 11.80 -10.83 -8.71
CA ILE A 185 12.70 -9.68 -8.54
C ILE A 185 12.50 -8.72 -9.71
N ALA A 186 12.55 -9.22 -10.94
CA ALA A 186 12.31 -8.45 -12.15
C ALA A 186 10.92 -7.78 -12.16
N LEU A 187 9.88 -8.40 -11.55
CA LEU A 187 8.59 -7.75 -11.38
C LEU A 187 8.68 -6.54 -10.44
N SER A 188 9.42 -6.69 -9.35
CA SER A 188 9.60 -5.58 -8.40
C SER A 188 10.26 -4.38 -9.08
N ASP A 189 11.25 -4.62 -9.94
CA ASP A 189 11.99 -3.57 -10.67
C ASP A 189 11.11 -2.79 -11.67
N ARG A 190 9.93 -3.33 -12.03
CA ARG A 190 8.95 -2.65 -12.90
C ARG A 190 8.15 -1.57 -12.19
N PHE A 191 8.18 -1.54 -10.87
CA PHE A 191 7.68 -0.39 -10.13
C PHE A 191 8.72 0.73 -10.19
N GLY A 192 8.44 1.78 -10.93
CA GLY A 192 9.38 2.90 -11.11
C GLY A 192 9.52 3.80 -9.88
N LEU A 193 8.58 3.72 -8.91
CA LEU A 193 8.65 4.45 -7.64
C LEU A 193 8.71 3.49 -6.47
N TRP A 194 9.81 3.56 -5.70
CA TRP A 194 10.07 2.72 -4.54
C TRP A 194 10.12 3.56 -3.26
N LEU A 195 9.17 3.34 -2.36
CA LEU A 195 9.10 4.04 -1.09
C LEU A 195 9.34 3.09 0.08
N SER A 196 10.42 3.34 0.82
CA SER A 196 10.79 2.51 1.97
C SER A 196 10.22 3.08 3.27
N PHE A 197 9.72 2.19 4.14
CA PHE A 197 9.13 2.53 5.43
C PHE A 197 9.82 1.79 6.56
N TYR A 198 10.34 2.53 7.50
CA TYR A 198 11.02 2.01 8.68
C TYR A 198 10.22 2.35 9.94
N GLN A 199 10.47 1.60 10.99
CA GLN A 199 9.90 1.91 12.29
C GLN A 199 10.41 3.26 12.76
N GLY A 200 9.51 4.19 13.08
CA GLY A 200 9.83 5.52 13.54
C GLY A 200 10.58 5.55 14.87
N SER A 201 11.17 6.69 15.20
CA SER A 201 11.76 6.98 16.50
C SER A 201 10.67 7.07 17.59
N PHE A 202 11.08 7.07 18.87
CA PHE A 202 10.15 7.40 19.95
C PHE A 202 9.59 8.82 19.80
N THR A 203 10.38 9.75 19.27
CA THR A 203 9.95 11.12 19.02
C THR A 203 8.79 11.16 18.01
N ASP A 204 8.91 10.43 16.90
CA ASP A 204 7.85 10.37 15.89
C ASP A 204 6.60 9.67 16.46
N TYR A 205 6.79 8.58 17.22
CA TYR A 205 5.69 7.90 17.89
C TYR A 205 4.91 8.83 18.82
N LEU A 206 5.61 9.62 19.64
CA LEU A 206 4.98 10.58 20.55
C LEU A 206 4.25 11.71 19.81
N LYS A 207 4.81 12.20 18.68
CA LYS A 207 4.08 13.15 17.82
C LYS A 207 2.77 12.56 17.27
N ILE A 208 2.76 11.27 16.92
CA ILE A 208 1.52 10.59 16.49
C ILE A 208 0.54 10.47 17.67
N VAL A 209 1.03 10.18 18.87
CA VAL A 209 0.21 10.18 20.09
C VAL A 209 -0.39 11.57 20.33
N ASP A 210 0.41 12.62 20.24
CA ASP A 210 -0.04 14.01 20.39
C ASP A 210 -1.10 14.40 19.36
N PHE A 211 -0.98 13.91 18.13
CA PHE A 211 -1.98 14.11 17.09
C PHE A 211 -3.34 13.49 17.48
N TYR A 212 -3.34 12.27 18.01
CA TYR A 212 -4.60 11.63 18.49
C TYR A 212 -5.17 12.31 19.73
N PHE A 213 -4.30 12.78 20.62
CA PHE A 213 -4.67 13.44 21.87
C PHE A 213 -4.61 14.97 21.77
N LYS A 214 -4.85 15.55 20.58
CA LYS A 214 -4.77 17.01 20.36
C LYS A 214 -5.60 17.82 21.34
N ASP A 215 -6.78 17.33 21.71
CA ASP A 215 -7.74 17.98 22.61
C ASP A 215 -7.55 17.61 24.09
N PHE A 216 -6.50 16.86 24.43
CA PHE A 216 -6.21 16.44 25.81
C PHE A 216 -5.68 17.62 26.65
N VAL A 217 -6.30 17.85 27.81
CA VAL A 217 -6.04 18.99 28.71
C VAL A 217 -5.20 18.58 29.94
N GLY A 218 -4.77 17.33 30.07
CA GLY A 218 -4.00 16.83 31.20
C GLY A 218 -2.49 17.04 31.09
N ASP A 219 -1.75 16.37 31.96
CA ASP A 219 -0.28 16.36 31.97
C ASP A 219 0.28 15.59 30.75
N ARG A 220 0.85 16.32 29.81
CA ARG A 220 1.49 15.76 28.60
C ARG A 220 2.69 14.86 28.91
N ALA A 221 3.45 15.16 29.97
CA ALA A 221 4.59 14.33 30.35
C ALA A 221 4.12 12.96 30.84
N MET A 222 3.08 12.92 31.66
CA MET A 222 2.44 11.68 32.10
C MET A 222 1.87 10.89 30.91
N LEU A 223 1.16 11.56 29.98
CA LEU A 223 0.63 10.93 28.77
C LEU A 223 1.74 10.27 27.96
N HIS A 224 2.85 10.96 27.75
CA HIS A 224 4.00 10.44 27.01
C HIS A 224 4.66 9.24 27.68
N GLU A 225 4.79 9.25 29.01
CA GLU A 225 5.35 8.09 29.75
C GLU A 225 4.42 6.86 29.64
N LEU A 226 3.11 7.03 29.79
CA LEU A 226 2.14 5.94 29.55
C LEU A 226 2.22 5.41 28.11
N ALA A 227 2.34 6.30 27.12
CA ALA A 227 2.47 5.93 25.73
C ALA A 227 3.77 5.15 25.44
N LYS A 228 4.90 5.55 26.03
CA LYS A 228 6.18 4.84 25.92
C LYS A 228 6.08 3.43 26.52
N GLN A 229 5.51 3.31 27.73
CA GLN A 229 5.29 2.01 28.38
C GLN A 229 4.42 1.10 27.50
N TYR A 230 3.33 1.63 26.94
CA TYR A 230 2.44 0.89 26.05
C TYR A 230 3.17 0.41 24.78
N ALA A 231 4.01 1.26 24.17
CA ALA A 231 4.81 0.91 23.01
C ALA A 231 5.87 -0.15 23.32
N GLN A 232 6.50 -0.09 24.51
CA GLN A 232 7.48 -1.08 24.98
C GLN A 232 6.84 -2.46 25.16
N LEU A 233 5.69 -2.52 25.83
CA LEU A 233 4.95 -3.77 26.03
C LEU A 233 4.56 -4.44 24.71
N ARG A 234 4.37 -3.67 23.65
CA ARG A 234 4.01 -4.18 22.30
C ARG A 234 5.21 -4.31 21.36
N ALA A 235 6.42 -4.01 21.83
CA ALA A 235 7.63 -3.96 21.00
C ALA A 235 7.43 -3.20 19.67
N SER A 236 6.61 -2.13 19.68
CA SER A 236 6.21 -1.42 18.46
C SER A 236 5.95 0.06 18.72
N ARG A 237 6.55 0.91 17.88
CA ARG A 237 6.41 2.39 17.86
C ARG A 237 5.72 2.86 16.59
N SER A 238 4.72 2.13 16.14
CA SER A 238 4.02 2.40 14.88
C SER A 238 2.80 3.30 15.08
N GLY A 239 2.30 3.91 13.99
CA GLY A 239 1.04 4.64 14.00
C GLY A 239 -0.14 3.77 14.43
N ARG A 240 -0.12 2.47 14.11
CA ARG A 240 -1.12 1.50 14.62
C ARG A 240 -1.07 1.40 16.13
N THR A 241 0.13 1.33 16.72
CA THR A 241 0.31 1.25 18.18
C THR A 241 -0.16 2.54 18.85
N ALA A 242 0.12 3.71 18.28
CA ALA A 242 -0.36 4.99 18.79
C ALA A 242 -1.90 5.09 18.76
N ARG A 243 -2.53 4.66 17.66
CA ARG A 243 -4.01 4.60 17.59
C ARG A 243 -4.60 3.64 18.61
N GLN A 244 -3.99 2.47 18.82
CA GLN A 244 -4.44 1.51 19.83
C GLN A 244 -4.29 2.07 21.25
N PHE A 245 -3.21 2.79 21.53
CA PHE A 245 -3.02 3.51 22.78
C PHE A 245 -4.13 4.53 22.98
N TYR A 246 -4.40 5.38 22.00
CA TYR A 246 -5.48 6.37 22.04
C TYR A 246 -6.83 5.72 22.37
N LEU A 247 -7.22 4.68 21.64
CA LEU A 247 -8.49 3.99 21.86
C LEU A 247 -8.59 3.32 23.25
N SER A 248 -7.45 2.94 23.85
CA SER A 248 -7.42 2.30 25.17
C SER A 248 -7.45 3.30 26.33
N TYR A 249 -7.03 4.54 26.11
CA TYR A 249 -6.78 5.50 27.17
C TYR A 249 -7.60 6.81 27.06
N LYS A 250 -8.15 7.16 25.90
CA LYS A 250 -8.86 8.43 25.66
C LYS A 250 -9.98 8.74 26.67
N ASP A 251 -10.60 7.73 27.26
CA ASP A 251 -11.70 7.85 28.23
C ASP A 251 -11.24 7.59 29.66
N LYS A 252 -9.93 7.41 29.92
CA LYS A 252 -9.37 7.05 31.24
C LYS A 252 -8.44 8.09 31.82
N ILE A 253 -8.01 9.03 30.98
CA ILE A 253 -7.05 10.09 31.33
C ILE A 253 -7.57 11.46 30.97
#